data_12ea1c2c463d654a5420a97402365280
#
_entry.id   12ea1c2c463d654a5420a97402365280
#
_cell.length_a   1.000
_cell.length_b   1.000
_cell.length_c   1.000
_cell.angle_alpha   90.00
_cell.angle_beta   90.00
_cell.angle_gamma   90.00
#
_symmetry.space_group_name_H-M   'P 1'
#
loop_
_entity.id
_entity.type
_entity.pdbx_description
1 polymer ?
#
loop_
_entity_poly.entity_id
_entity_poly.type
_entity_poly.pdbx_seq_one_letter_code
_entity_poly.pdbx_strand_id
1 'polypeptide(L)'
;KSPAFGRLRANIGLPWNLNAEISWTPPLQINGSKPDHLWGAALSKPLVNNEKIGIGLRLFLLRGGVTASVTCSEDVINFAPYTLQNTAGCVGLSDDKLKMDHEGVEVFLSFNNASAILPWISLAASNIDNSVEIDAPLEVGRERATVYSSGTIQTLSFGFNYDIRENWSLSAASSYTPLDAQRPNDSSDNDDFWNVRVGLTMRY
;
A
#
# COMPACT_ATOMS: atom_id res chain seq x y z
N LYS A 1 -15.37 3.18 -1.40
CA LYS A 1 -14.67 2.80 -2.67
C LYS A 1 -13.20 2.51 -2.34
N SER A 2 -12.68 1.34 -2.72
CA SER A 2 -11.25 1.01 -2.50
C SER A 2 -10.41 1.66 -3.60
N PRO A 3 -9.33 2.39 -3.27
CA PRO A 3 -8.44 2.95 -4.28
C PRO A 3 -7.66 1.83 -4.99
N ALA A 4 -7.57 1.91 -6.31
CA ALA A 4 -6.75 1.03 -7.13
C ALA A 4 -5.65 1.85 -7.80
N PHE A 5 -4.39 1.45 -7.65
CA PHE A 5 -3.26 2.15 -8.25
C PHE A 5 -2.39 1.20 -9.07
N GLY A 6 -2.00 1.64 -10.26
CA GLY A 6 -0.96 0.99 -11.04
C GLY A 6 0.41 1.40 -10.53
N ARG A 7 1.32 0.45 -10.31
CA ARG A 7 2.70 0.70 -9.90
C ARG A 7 3.67 0.08 -10.89
N LEU A 8 4.54 0.89 -11.44
CA LEU A 8 5.67 0.44 -12.26
C LEU A 8 6.81 0.01 -11.34
N ARG A 9 7.49 -1.08 -11.68
CA ARG A 9 8.63 -1.62 -10.95
C ARG A 9 9.76 -1.96 -11.87
N ALA A 10 10.99 -1.67 -11.46
CA ALA A 10 12.21 -2.12 -12.08
C ALA A 10 13.04 -2.88 -11.05
N ASN A 11 13.55 -4.04 -11.44
CA ASN A 11 14.40 -4.89 -10.62
C ASN A 11 15.75 -5.06 -11.30
N ILE A 12 16.83 -4.93 -10.53
CA ILE A 12 18.21 -5.01 -11.01
C ILE A 12 18.98 -5.98 -10.11
N GLY A 13 19.50 -7.05 -10.72
CA GLY A 13 20.43 -7.95 -10.04
C GLY A 13 21.77 -7.25 -9.81
N LEU A 14 22.26 -7.33 -8.59
CA LEU A 14 23.54 -6.78 -8.16
C LEU A 14 24.53 -7.90 -7.79
N PRO A 15 25.86 -7.61 -7.69
CA PRO A 15 26.81 -8.55 -7.13
C PRO A 15 26.38 -9.08 -5.75
N TRP A 16 26.96 -10.21 -5.32
CA TRP A 16 26.66 -10.89 -4.04
C TRP A 16 25.23 -11.40 -3.88
N ASN A 17 24.56 -11.72 -4.98
CA ASN A 17 23.16 -12.16 -5.01
C ASN A 17 22.18 -11.14 -4.38
N LEU A 18 22.48 -9.86 -4.50
CA LEU A 18 21.56 -8.80 -4.12
C LEU A 18 20.63 -8.49 -5.29
N ASN A 19 19.41 -8.10 -4.96
CA ASN A 19 18.46 -7.56 -5.92
C ASN A 19 17.93 -6.21 -5.42
N ALA A 20 18.11 -5.18 -6.23
CA ALA A 20 17.55 -3.86 -5.98
C ALA A 20 16.25 -3.67 -6.76
N GLU A 21 15.24 -3.14 -6.10
CA GLU A 21 13.95 -2.78 -6.70
C GLU A 21 13.73 -1.28 -6.54
N ILE A 22 13.25 -0.66 -7.60
CA ILE A 22 12.68 0.69 -7.59
C ILE A 22 11.26 0.61 -8.10
N SER A 23 10.35 1.35 -7.48
CA SER A 23 8.96 1.41 -7.89
C SER A 23 8.42 2.83 -7.89
N TRP A 24 7.52 3.12 -8.80
CA TRP A 24 6.89 4.42 -8.94
C TRP A 24 5.42 4.26 -9.35
N THR A 25 4.55 5.05 -8.73
CA THR A 25 3.13 5.10 -9.02
C THR A 25 2.85 6.38 -9.81
N PRO A 26 2.46 6.29 -11.09
CA PRO A 26 2.14 7.46 -11.90
C PRO A 26 0.98 8.25 -11.27
N PRO A 27 0.98 9.60 -11.39
CA PRO A 27 -0.05 10.46 -10.80
C PRO A 27 -1.35 10.43 -11.61
N LEU A 28 -1.87 9.23 -11.87
CA LEU A 28 -3.13 9.03 -12.57
C LEU A 28 -4.29 9.03 -11.58
N GLN A 29 -5.28 9.87 -11.82
CA GLN A 29 -6.47 9.91 -10.97
C GLN A 29 -7.37 8.70 -11.26
N ILE A 30 -7.64 7.90 -10.25
CA ILE A 30 -8.53 6.74 -10.32
C ILE A 30 -9.50 6.81 -9.14
N ASN A 31 -10.80 6.76 -9.42
CA ASN A 31 -11.87 6.82 -8.42
C ASN A 31 -11.75 8.00 -7.44
N GLY A 32 -11.38 9.19 -7.94
CA GLY A 32 -11.24 10.39 -7.11
C GLY A 32 -9.94 10.50 -6.33
N SER A 33 -9.06 9.49 -6.40
CA SER A 33 -7.77 9.47 -5.72
C SER A 33 -6.63 9.64 -6.71
N LYS A 34 -5.64 10.47 -6.39
CA LYS A 34 -4.47 10.77 -7.22
C LYS A 34 -3.19 10.59 -6.42
N PRO A 35 -2.30 9.68 -6.82
CA PRO A 35 -0.96 9.57 -6.22
C PRO A 35 -0.15 10.86 -6.43
N ASP A 36 0.59 11.27 -5.41
CA ASP A 36 1.51 12.39 -5.44
C ASP A 36 2.91 11.92 -5.05
N HIS A 37 3.83 11.90 -6.03
CA HIS A 37 5.23 11.48 -5.87
C HIS A 37 5.41 10.15 -5.09
N LEU A 38 4.50 9.20 -5.29
CA LEU A 38 4.53 7.91 -4.60
C LEU A 38 5.55 6.99 -5.25
N TRP A 39 6.66 6.76 -4.55
CA TRP A 39 7.75 5.90 -4.98
C TRP A 39 8.21 4.98 -3.86
N GLY A 40 8.88 3.90 -4.23
CA GLY A 40 9.45 2.96 -3.28
C GLY A 40 10.76 2.38 -3.79
N ALA A 41 11.58 1.93 -2.86
CA ALA A 41 12.78 1.18 -3.14
C ALA A 41 12.87 -0.04 -2.22
N ALA A 42 13.55 -1.08 -2.67
CA ALA A 42 13.84 -2.22 -1.83
C ALA A 42 15.18 -2.84 -2.21
N LEU A 43 15.80 -3.51 -1.24
CA LEU A 43 16.98 -4.32 -1.40
C LEU A 43 16.70 -5.70 -0.82
N SER A 44 16.85 -6.74 -1.60
CA SER A 44 16.61 -8.10 -1.17
C SER A 44 17.82 -8.99 -1.38
N LYS A 45 17.97 -9.97 -0.49
CA LYS A 45 19.04 -10.97 -0.52
C LYS A 45 18.49 -12.34 -0.21
N PRO A 46 18.67 -13.35 -1.09
CA PRO A 46 18.44 -14.72 -0.75
C PRO A 46 19.50 -15.17 0.27
N LEU A 47 19.05 -15.76 1.36
CA LEU A 47 19.87 -16.33 2.43
C LEU A 47 20.08 -17.84 2.19
N VAL A 48 19.00 -18.50 1.79
CA VAL A 48 18.98 -19.92 1.40
C VAL A 48 18.26 -20.01 0.07
N ASN A 49 18.85 -20.72 -0.87
CA ASN A 49 18.20 -21.01 -2.15
C ASN A 49 18.64 -22.39 -2.63
N ASN A 50 17.74 -23.34 -2.55
CA ASN A 50 17.95 -24.69 -3.02
C ASN A 50 16.79 -25.16 -3.90
N GLU A 51 16.82 -26.39 -4.38
CA GLU A 51 15.82 -26.96 -5.29
C GLU A 51 14.40 -27.01 -4.70
N LYS A 52 14.24 -26.95 -3.38
CA LYS A 52 12.94 -27.09 -2.70
C LYS A 52 12.42 -25.78 -2.13
N ILE A 53 13.31 -24.99 -1.54
CA ILE A 53 12.93 -23.77 -0.82
C ILE A 53 13.92 -22.63 -1.09
N GLY A 54 13.41 -21.42 -1.09
CA GLY A 54 14.16 -20.18 -1.04
C GLY A 54 13.75 -19.38 0.19
N ILE A 55 14.71 -18.93 0.99
CA ILE A 55 14.49 -18.01 2.11
C ILE A 55 15.29 -16.75 1.83
N GLY A 56 14.71 -15.59 2.03
CA GLY A 56 15.40 -14.34 1.83
C GLY A 56 14.91 -13.23 2.74
N LEU A 57 15.72 -12.17 2.75
CA LEU A 57 15.47 -10.95 3.50
C LEU A 57 15.30 -9.81 2.52
N ARG A 58 14.36 -8.89 2.82
CA ARG A 58 14.12 -7.68 2.04
C ARG A 58 13.99 -6.49 2.97
N LEU A 59 14.77 -5.46 2.69
CA LEU A 59 14.60 -4.13 3.27
C LEU A 59 13.82 -3.30 2.26
N PHE A 60 12.88 -2.50 2.72
CA PHE A 60 12.07 -1.69 1.81
C PHE A 60 11.71 -0.34 2.42
N LEU A 61 11.44 0.61 1.54
CA LEU A 61 10.86 1.89 1.88
C LEU A 61 9.82 2.30 0.83
N LEU A 62 8.82 3.06 1.27
CA LEU A 62 7.79 3.65 0.43
C LEU A 62 7.54 5.07 0.91
N ARG A 63 7.63 6.05 0.02
CA ARG A 63 7.44 7.47 0.32
C ARG A 63 6.57 8.15 -0.71
N GLY A 64 5.83 9.15 -0.28
CA GLY A 64 5.00 9.98 -1.15
C GLY A 64 3.64 10.23 -0.55
N GLY A 65 2.66 10.51 -1.39
CA GLY A 65 1.33 10.82 -0.91
C GLY A 65 0.23 10.42 -1.88
N VAL A 66 -0.98 10.66 -1.43
CA VAL A 66 -2.21 10.51 -2.23
C VAL A 66 -3.13 11.67 -1.89
N THR A 67 -3.64 12.34 -2.91
CA THR A 67 -4.70 13.35 -2.78
C THR A 67 -6.03 12.69 -3.09
N ALA A 68 -7.03 12.89 -2.24
CA ALA A 68 -8.39 12.37 -2.44
C ALA A 68 -9.41 13.23 -1.68
N SER A 69 -10.66 13.24 -2.14
CA SER A 69 -11.76 13.87 -1.41
C SER A 69 -12.40 12.85 -0.46
N VAL A 70 -11.81 12.71 0.73
CA VAL A 70 -12.25 11.73 1.75
C VAL A 70 -13.23 12.36 2.72
N THR A 71 -12.90 13.54 3.27
CA THR A 71 -13.73 14.25 4.25
C THR A 71 -15.04 14.71 3.64
N CYS A 72 -14.97 15.36 2.47
CA CYS A 72 -16.13 15.79 1.70
C CYS A 72 -16.12 15.11 0.33
N SER A 73 -16.66 13.90 0.25
CA SER A 73 -16.74 13.13 -0.99
C SER A 73 -17.95 13.51 -1.85
N GLU A 74 -17.96 13.07 -3.12
CA GLU A 74 -19.10 13.24 -4.03
C GLU A 74 -20.41 12.70 -3.44
N ASP A 75 -20.33 11.58 -2.71
CA ASP A 75 -21.50 10.96 -2.11
C ASP A 75 -22.07 11.82 -0.95
N VAL A 76 -21.23 12.60 -0.26
CA VAL A 76 -21.62 13.45 0.88
C VAL A 76 -22.21 14.80 0.42
N ILE A 77 -21.55 15.45 -0.55
CA ILE A 77 -21.95 16.81 -1.01
C ILE A 77 -23.29 16.86 -1.75
N ASN A 78 -23.83 15.70 -2.15
CA ASN A 78 -25.15 15.60 -2.77
C ASN A 78 -26.30 15.78 -1.75
N PHE A 79 -25.99 15.76 -0.46
CA PHE A 79 -26.97 15.98 0.61
C PHE A 79 -26.80 17.38 1.21
N ALA A 80 -27.93 17.94 1.67
CA ALA A 80 -27.91 19.25 2.34
C ALA A 80 -26.97 19.23 3.56
N PRO A 81 -26.26 20.35 3.84
CA PRO A 81 -25.42 20.47 5.02
C PRO A 81 -26.16 20.14 6.33
N TYR A 82 -25.44 19.53 7.28
CA TYR A 82 -25.94 19.13 8.61
C TYR A 82 -27.10 18.13 8.62
N THR A 83 -27.24 17.34 7.54
CA THR A 83 -28.13 16.17 7.53
C THR A 83 -27.38 14.92 8.03
N LEU A 84 -28.10 13.81 8.25
CA LEU A 84 -27.50 12.52 8.66
C LEU A 84 -26.43 12.01 7.68
N GLN A 85 -26.56 12.33 6.39
CA GLN A 85 -25.64 11.93 5.33
C GLN A 85 -24.51 12.95 5.10
N ASN A 86 -24.66 14.18 5.62
CA ASN A 86 -23.68 15.26 5.51
C ASN A 86 -23.53 15.98 6.86
N THR A 87 -23.12 15.22 7.86
CA THR A 87 -23.01 15.72 9.25
C THR A 87 -21.95 16.81 9.41
N ALA A 88 -20.91 16.80 8.59
CA ALA A 88 -19.85 17.79 8.60
C ALA A 88 -20.26 19.14 7.96
N GLY A 89 -21.36 19.19 7.21
CA GLY A 89 -21.80 20.40 6.51
C GLY A 89 -20.97 20.72 5.26
N CYS A 90 -20.54 19.68 4.53
CA CYS A 90 -19.77 19.82 3.29
C CYS A 90 -20.59 20.54 2.20
N VAL A 91 -19.99 21.54 1.55
CA VAL A 91 -20.59 22.29 0.42
C VAL A 91 -19.81 22.12 -0.88
N GLY A 92 -18.72 21.38 -0.87
CA GLY A 92 -17.87 21.07 -2.02
C GLY A 92 -16.90 19.95 -1.70
N LEU A 93 -16.19 19.45 -2.71
CA LEU A 93 -15.20 18.37 -2.54
C LEU A 93 -14.01 18.86 -1.69
N SER A 94 -13.54 18.02 -0.78
CA SER A 94 -12.31 18.27 -0.04
C SER A 94 -11.06 17.98 -0.88
N ASP A 95 -9.94 18.61 -0.54
CA ASP A 95 -8.60 18.36 -1.10
C ASP A 95 -7.71 17.79 -0.01
N ASP A 96 -8.04 16.56 0.43
CA ASP A 96 -7.33 15.90 1.52
C ASP A 96 -6.06 15.26 0.97
N LYS A 97 -4.93 15.41 1.70
CA LYS A 97 -3.63 14.86 1.33
C LYS A 97 -3.12 13.90 2.39
N LEU A 98 -3.01 12.65 2.01
CA LEU A 98 -2.31 11.64 2.79
C LEU A 98 -0.83 11.65 2.38
N LYS A 99 0.08 11.91 3.31
CA LYS A 99 1.52 11.67 3.17
C LYS A 99 1.89 10.39 3.89
N MET A 100 2.75 9.60 3.26
CA MET A 100 3.19 8.31 3.75
C MET A 100 4.70 8.22 3.76
N ASP A 101 5.26 7.83 4.89
CA ASP A 101 6.64 7.34 5.03
C ASP A 101 6.58 5.96 5.69
N HIS A 102 7.02 4.95 4.96
CA HIS A 102 6.88 3.57 5.35
C HIS A 102 8.19 2.84 5.04
N GLU A 103 8.83 2.31 6.06
CA GLU A 103 10.07 1.56 5.94
C GLU A 103 10.03 0.29 6.77
N GLY A 104 10.67 -0.77 6.30
CA GLY A 104 10.60 -2.03 7.02
C GLY A 104 11.52 -3.12 6.50
N VAL A 105 11.39 -4.25 7.17
CA VAL A 105 12.08 -5.50 6.89
C VAL A 105 11.04 -6.59 6.63
N GLU A 106 11.32 -7.44 5.66
CA GLU A 106 10.48 -8.56 5.26
C GLU A 106 11.33 -9.83 5.15
N VAL A 107 10.89 -10.90 5.77
CA VAL A 107 11.41 -12.25 5.54
C VAL A 107 10.44 -12.97 4.63
N PHE A 108 10.93 -13.57 3.57
CA PHE A 108 10.10 -14.36 2.64
C PHE A 108 10.61 -15.79 2.51
N LEU A 109 9.67 -16.70 2.36
CA LEU A 109 9.86 -18.11 2.06
C LEU A 109 9.18 -18.41 0.73
N SER A 110 9.91 -18.92 -0.24
CA SER A 110 9.39 -19.42 -1.52
C SER A 110 9.55 -20.94 -1.60
N PHE A 111 8.62 -21.57 -2.28
CA PHE A 111 8.67 -23.01 -2.52
C PHE A 111 9.10 -23.24 -3.98
N ASN A 112 10.32 -23.73 -4.13
CA ASN A 112 10.91 -24.04 -5.43
C ASN A 112 10.52 -25.48 -5.78
N ASN A 113 9.51 -25.64 -6.62
CA ASN A 113 9.11 -26.93 -7.14
C ASN A 113 9.26 -26.92 -8.67
N ALA A 114 9.25 -28.08 -9.30
CA ALA A 114 9.31 -28.19 -10.76
C ALA A 114 8.02 -27.73 -11.48
N SER A 115 7.10 -27.11 -10.75
CA SER A 115 5.84 -26.57 -11.27
C SER A 115 6.03 -25.15 -11.80
N ALA A 116 5.24 -24.76 -12.79
CA ALA A 116 5.20 -23.37 -13.27
C ALA A 116 4.64 -22.40 -12.21
N ILE A 117 4.03 -22.89 -11.15
CA ILE A 117 3.49 -22.07 -10.04
C ILE A 117 4.46 -22.15 -8.88
N LEU A 118 4.99 -21.01 -8.47
CA LEU A 118 5.95 -20.84 -7.37
C LEU A 118 5.27 -20.10 -6.22
N PRO A 119 4.68 -20.81 -5.25
CA PRO A 119 4.04 -20.19 -4.10
C PRO A 119 5.07 -19.62 -3.13
N TRP A 120 4.67 -18.59 -2.40
CA TRP A 120 5.49 -17.96 -1.39
C TRP A 120 4.64 -17.36 -0.25
N ILE A 121 5.27 -17.17 0.89
CA ILE A 121 4.73 -16.49 2.07
C ILE A 121 5.78 -15.53 2.62
N SER A 122 5.37 -14.41 3.20
CA SER A 122 6.29 -13.48 3.86
C SER A 122 5.69 -12.86 5.10
N LEU A 123 6.57 -12.46 6.00
CA LEU A 123 6.26 -11.68 7.18
C LEU A 123 7.11 -10.41 7.16
N ALA A 124 6.45 -9.26 7.25
CA ALA A 124 7.09 -7.96 7.31
C ALA A 124 6.81 -7.28 8.65
N ALA A 125 7.81 -6.57 9.16
CA ALA A 125 7.66 -5.58 10.22
C ALA A 125 8.11 -4.23 9.68
N SER A 126 7.31 -3.20 9.90
CA SER A 126 7.57 -1.89 9.32
C SER A 126 7.11 -0.75 10.21
N ASN A 127 7.87 0.33 10.19
CA ASN A 127 7.49 1.60 10.78
C ASN A 127 6.71 2.41 9.75
N ILE A 128 5.64 3.01 10.21
CA ILE A 128 4.83 3.94 9.43
C ILE A 128 4.86 5.31 10.12
N ASP A 129 4.98 6.35 9.32
CA ASP A 129 4.83 7.75 9.74
C ASP A 129 3.97 8.43 8.67
N ASN A 130 2.70 8.63 9.01
CA ASN A 130 1.69 9.13 8.10
C ASN A 130 1.14 10.46 8.62
N SER A 131 0.83 11.36 7.70
CA SER A 131 0.05 12.55 8.02
C SER A 131 -1.09 12.74 7.02
N VAL A 132 -2.25 13.13 7.54
CA VAL A 132 -3.41 13.47 6.73
C VAL A 132 -3.67 14.95 6.89
N GLU A 133 -3.47 15.73 5.84
CA GLU A 133 -3.87 17.13 5.74
C GLU A 133 -5.30 17.18 5.22
N ILE A 134 -6.21 17.62 6.03
CA ILE A 134 -7.63 17.83 5.69
C ILE A 134 -7.78 19.25 5.19
N ASP A 135 -8.44 19.44 4.04
CA ASP A 135 -8.82 20.77 3.52
C ASP A 135 -10.25 20.68 2.95
N ALA A 136 -11.23 20.94 3.81
CA ALA A 136 -12.64 20.72 3.54
C ALA A 136 -13.44 22.05 3.47
N PRO A 137 -14.18 22.31 2.38
CA PRO A 137 -15.10 23.43 2.27
C PRO A 137 -16.42 23.09 2.97
N LEU A 138 -16.67 23.75 4.11
CA LEU A 138 -17.90 23.62 4.89
C LEU A 138 -18.80 24.84 4.72
N GLU A 139 -20.07 24.72 5.06
CA GLU A 139 -21.03 25.84 5.00
C GLU A 139 -20.59 27.02 5.88
N VAL A 140 -19.97 26.76 7.02
CA VAL A 140 -19.45 27.78 7.96
C VAL A 140 -18.08 28.32 7.58
N GLY A 141 -17.47 27.84 6.48
CA GLY A 141 -16.15 28.26 6.02
C GLY A 141 -15.28 27.06 5.61
N ARG A 142 -13.98 27.28 5.53
CA ARG A 142 -13.02 26.23 5.14
C ARG A 142 -12.30 25.70 6.36
N GLU A 143 -12.41 24.40 6.61
CA GLU A 143 -11.72 23.73 7.70
C GLU A 143 -10.39 23.16 7.20
N ARG A 144 -9.32 23.38 7.99
CA ARG A 144 -8.00 22.83 7.76
C ARG A 144 -7.48 22.19 9.03
N ALA A 145 -7.11 20.93 8.95
CA ALA A 145 -6.54 20.18 10.05
C ALA A 145 -5.45 19.25 9.54
N THR A 146 -4.51 18.89 10.43
CA THR A 146 -3.52 17.85 10.14
C THR A 146 -3.56 16.81 11.25
N VAL A 147 -3.72 15.55 10.85
CA VAL A 147 -3.72 14.40 11.75
C VAL A 147 -2.46 13.60 11.48
N TYR A 148 -1.75 13.20 12.51
CA TYR A 148 -0.54 12.38 12.45
C TYR A 148 -0.82 10.99 12.99
N SER A 149 -0.24 9.98 12.35
CA SER A 149 -0.28 8.59 12.80
C SER A 149 1.08 7.96 12.59
N SER A 150 1.69 7.46 13.66
CA SER A 150 2.95 6.74 13.60
C SER A 150 2.86 5.47 14.42
N GLY A 151 3.60 4.45 13.99
CA GLY A 151 3.62 3.18 14.70
C GLY A 151 4.37 2.09 13.94
N THR A 152 4.43 0.92 14.55
CA THR A 152 4.98 -0.29 13.93
C THR A 152 3.84 -1.23 13.60
N ILE A 153 3.81 -1.68 12.35
CA ILE A 153 2.81 -2.64 11.86
C ILE A 153 3.50 -3.94 11.42
N GLN A 154 2.77 -5.04 11.53
CA GLN A 154 3.17 -6.33 11.00
C GLN A 154 2.24 -6.72 9.86
N THR A 155 2.81 -7.29 8.79
CA THR A 155 2.03 -7.69 7.63
C THR A 155 2.41 -9.11 7.26
N LEU A 156 1.41 -9.98 7.18
CA LEU A 156 1.53 -11.32 6.62
C LEU A 156 1.11 -11.27 5.16
N SER A 157 1.96 -11.78 4.26
CA SER A 157 1.62 -11.85 2.83
C SER A 157 1.79 -13.26 2.31
N PHE A 158 0.96 -13.64 1.36
CA PHE A 158 1.07 -14.88 0.63
C PHE A 158 0.71 -14.67 -0.83
N GLY A 159 1.29 -15.47 -1.69
CA GLY A 159 1.07 -15.33 -3.11
C GLY A 159 1.73 -16.43 -3.92
N PHE A 160 1.68 -16.24 -5.22
CA PHE A 160 2.37 -17.11 -6.16
C PHE A 160 2.90 -16.31 -7.35
N ASN A 161 3.93 -16.86 -7.98
CA ASN A 161 4.41 -16.46 -9.29
C ASN A 161 4.12 -17.60 -10.27
N TYR A 162 3.65 -17.25 -11.46
CA TYR A 162 3.38 -18.19 -12.55
C TYR A 162 4.18 -17.79 -13.76
N ASP A 163 5.12 -18.64 -14.19
CA ASP A 163 5.92 -18.40 -15.38
C ASP A 163 5.10 -18.76 -16.62
N ILE A 164 4.64 -17.75 -17.36
CA ILE A 164 3.82 -17.90 -18.58
C ILE A 164 4.73 -18.35 -19.73
N ARG A 165 5.93 -17.77 -19.82
CA ARG A 165 6.99 -18.05 -20.78
C ARG A 165 8.33 -17.75 -20.12
N GLU A 166 9.43 -18.09 -20.80
CA GLU A 166 10.80 -17.84 -20.30
C GLU A 166 11.02 -16.39 -19.79
N ASN A 167 10.41 -15.42 -20.48
CA ASN A 167 10.59 -14.00 -20.20
C ASN A 167 9.39 -13.32 -19.51
N TRP A 168 8.30 -14.03 -19.28
CA TRP A 168 7.08 -13.44 -18.72
C TRP A 168 6.57 -14.22 -17.53
N SER A 169 6.31 -13.53 -16.43
CA SER A 169 5.67 -14.12 -15.26
C SER A 169 4.53 -13.25 -14.75
N LEU A 170 3.45 -13.91 -14.33
CA LEU A 170 2.31 -13.33 -13.64
C LEU A 170 2.52 -13.56 -12.14
N SER A 171 2.24 -12.57 -11.32
CA SER A 171 2.22 -12.68 -9.86
C SER A 171 0.87 -12.30 -9.31
N ALA A 172 0.41 -13.01 -8.29
CA ALA A 172 -0.74 -12.62 -7.49
C ALA A 172 -0.41 -12.77 -6.01
N ALA A 173 -0.84 -11.83 -5.20
CA ALA A 173 -0.59 -11.84 -3.77
C ALA A 173 -1.73 -11.20 -2.99
N SER A 174 -1.92 -11.66 -1.77
CA SER A 174 -2.76 -11.04 -0.76
C SER A 174 -1.92 -10.74 0.47
N SER A 175 -2.20 -9.63 1.12
CA SER A 175 -1.53 -9.20 2.35
C SER A 175 -2.56 -8.86 3.41
N TYR A 176 -2.31 -9.32 4.62
CA TYR A 176 -3.12 -9.08 5.81
C TYR A 176 -2.29 -8.28 6.83
N THR A 177 -2.83 -7.16 7.28
CA THR A 177 -2.21 -6.31 8.30
C THR A 177 -3.22 -6.12 9.42
N PRO A 178 -3.03 -6.74 10.60
CA PRO A 178 -3.83 -6.45 11.76
C PRO A 178 -3.55 -5.01 12.21
N LEU A 179 -4.59 -4.21 12.38
CA LEU A 179 -4.52 -2.85 12.88
C LEU A 179 -5.25 -2.79 14.21
N ASP A 180 -4.52 -2.46 15.28
CA ASP A 180 -5.08 -2.22 16.61
C ASP A 180 -5.23 -0.71 16.82
N ALA A 181 -6.34 -0.14 16.32
CA ALA A 181 -6.62 1.28 16.44
C ALA A 181 -7.29 1.55 17.80
N GLN A 182 -6.54 2.13 18.74
CA GLN A 182 -7.12 2.64 19.99
C GLN A 182 -7.97 3.88 19.69
N ARG A 183 -9.27 3.75 19.81
CA ARG A 183 -10.21 4.88 19.72
C ARG A 183 -10.47 5.48 21.10
N PRO A 184 -10.74 6.80 21.20
CA PRO A 184 -10.95 7.48 22.50
C PRO A 184 -12.10 6.92 23.33
N ASN A 185 -13.01 6.14 22.75
CA ASN A 185 -14.21 5.60 23.40
C ASN A 185 -14.15 4.10 23.71
N ASP A 186 -12.96 3.52 23.83
CA ASP A 186 -12.72 2.13 24.31
C ASP A 186 -13.44 1.01 23.51
N SER A 187 -13.88 1.29 22.29
CA SER A 187 -14.32 0.27 21.37
C SER A 187 -13.13 -0.20 20.52
N SER A 188 -12.52 -1.31 20.92
CA SER A 188 -11.55 -2.02 20.09
C SER A 188 -12.29 -2.70 18.93
N ASP A 189 -12.49 -1.99 17.83
CA ASP A 189 -12.85 -2.62 16.58
C ASP A 189 -11.56 -3.10 15.91
N ASN A 190 -11.51 -4.39 15.56
CA ASN A 190 -10.43 -4.95 14.74
C ASN A 190 -10.54 -4.33 13.34
N ASP A 191 -9.77 -3.31 13.09
CA ASP A 191 -9.66 -2.66 11.78
C ASP A 191 -8.62 -3.42 10.91
N ASP A 192 -8.88 -4.70 10.65
CA ASP A 192 -8.00 -5.52 9.82
C ASP A 192 -7.97 -5.02 8.38
N PHE A 193 -6.77 -4.87 7.84
CA PHE A 193 -6.60 -4.41 6.48
C PHE A 193 -6.13 -5.53 5.55
N TRP A 194 -6.90 -5.73 4.47
CA TRP A 194 -6.56 -6.65 3.40
C TRP A 194 -6.20 -5.89 2.13
N ASN A 195 -5.11 -6.32 1.50
CA ASN A 195 -4.67 -5.80 0.20
C ASN A 195 -4.48 -6.96 -0.78
N VAL A 196 -4.93 -6.78 -2.01
CA VAL A 196 -4.71 -7.74 -3.11
C VAL A 196 -3.93 -7.03 -4.21
N ARG A 197 -2.91 -7.69 -4.75
CA ARG A 197 -2.12 -7.19 -5.87
C ARG A 197 -1.94 -8.24 -6.94
N VAL A 198 -1.96 -7.81 -8.19
CA VAL A 198 -1.62 -8.61 -9.36
C VAL A 198 -0.52 -7.88 -10.11
N GLY A 199 0.46 -8.59 -10.61
CA GLY A 199 1.59 -8.03 -11.34
C GLY A 199 1.96 -8.86 -12.54
N LEU A 200 2.42 -8.19 -13.60
CA LEU A 200 3.04 -8.81 -14.76
C LEU A 200 4.51 -8.37 -14.80
N THR A 201 5.41 -9.33 -14.89
CA THR A 201 6.86 -9.09 -14.94
C THR A 201 7.43 -9.59 -16.25
N MET A 202 8.25 -8.76 -16.87
CA MET A 202 9.04 -9.10 -18.04
C MET A 202 10.52 -9.12 -17.64
N ARG A 203 11.22 -10.19 -18.04
CA ARG A 203 12.67 -10.40 -17.81
C ARG A 203 13.42 -10.19 -19.13
N TYR A 204 14.54 -9.50 -19.06
CA TYR A 204 15.46 -9.26 -20.19
C TYR A 204 16.76 -10.03 -19.99
#